data_e03197bacc48e912671d32474525570e
#
_entry.id   e03197bacc48e912671d32474525570e
#
_cell.length_a   1.000
_cell.length_b   1.000
_cell.length_c   1.000
_cell.angle_alpha   90.00
_cell.angle_beta   90.00
_cell.angle_gamma   90.00
#
_symmetry.space_group_name_H-M   'P 1'
#
loop_
_entity.id
_entity.type
_entity.pdbx_description
1 polymer ?
#
loop_
_entity_poly.entity_id
_entity_poly.type
_entity_poly.pdbx_seq_one_letter_code
_entity_poly.pdbx_strand_id
1 'polypeptide(L)'
;MLKKLLAVLLLLSVAVTLFACGAYEENAEFTEKEVAVHYLNGSLDTAVSVRFYGDIPYLSIADYVKLLYRGRDIEEGRDGVTVERSGSSYTVTPCGGTKAVFDVNDNTFRTDNFSLFKNTHLTEPGIEGTVPYDALPFIQVESAVPDGKAVPMTIDFDDYGIDIYGDETTVYLPFTTLSDMFSCMNLLVSAFNGHDFYVYYSSEFEDCVYFGSEYYDKLRSGKVSENYAEYNYNELCLDYDTFIGRPGRSSLEKYYDLSGGLDAALESDEFGRALKQKLKSTDLTEYLTGLAVLDMLVGDGGHSVYSALSTTYYYDNGVAKSPSFISRDIYDKIQTIALGMADNYGAEAAKDRCDTYRYHGQVYKARAELLGKPESALCGEQTYTLVGDTAIIHIDSFMNEIRCFDAWRDYYAGKTDEIPFDAVTGGAVGATYYGLKKANEDGVKRIIIDLSANIGGSTDEMLYMMSLLTNNREIYIKDRTTGQLITTTYKIDRNLDRVFDEKDDEFDLVGDKEIAVITSRNGFSCGGISPVYLHELGLYTIGENCGGGSCAIYYQHDAFGYKRIASCPVQICGKDGVDVDTLRLTSCDTFLDITTDENGAPDYTAFFDVENLNALIDARYAGRK
;
A
#
# COMPACT_ATOMS: atom_id res chain seq x y z
N MET A 1 -2.23 -16.90 -70.45
CA MET A 1 -2.13 -15.60 -69.79
C MET A 1 -2.64 -15.65 -68.39
N LEU A 2 -3.85 -16.19 -68.09
CA LEU A 2 -4.46 -16.26 -66.75
C LEU A 2 -3.62 -17.03 -65.75
N LYS A 3 -3.00 -18.17 -66.11
CA LYS A 3 -2.14 -18.95 -65.16
C LYS A 3 -0.85 -18.23 -64.77
N LYS A 4 -0.31 -17.36 -65.63
CA LYS A 4 0.87 -16.53 -65.27
C LYS A 4 0.48 -15.35 -64.36
N LEU A 5 -0.73 -14.80 -64.51
CA LEU A 5 -1.26 -13.75 -63.66
C LEU A 5 -1.58 -14.27 -62.24
N LEU A 6 -2.15 -15.51 -62.19
CA LEU A 6 -2.42 -16.16 -60.90
C LEU A 6 -1.13 -16.51 -60.12
N ALA A 7 -0.07 -16.95 -60.85
CA ALA A 7 1.22 -17.24 -60.22
C ALA A 7 1.94 -15.98 -59.71
N VAL A 8 1.79 -14.85 -60.42
CA VAL A 8 2.33 -13.55 -59.98
C VAL A 8 1.54 -13.00 -58.80
N LEU A 9 0.21 -13.17 -58.77
CA LEU A 9 -0.64 -12.81 -57.63
C LEU A 9 -0.36 -13.68 -56.40
N LEU A 10 -0.13 -14.98 -56.58
CA LEU A 10 0.28 -15.88 -55.49
C LEU A 10 1.68 -15.54 -54.95
N LEU A 11 2.65 -15.22 -55.83
CA LEU A 11 3.98 -14.78 -55.43
C LEU A 11 3.97 -13.41 -54.74
N LEU A 12 3.11 -12.50 -55.18
CA LEU A 12 2.90 -11.21 -54.51
C LEU A 12 2.21 -11.39 -53.16
N SER A 13 1.22 -12.29 -53.02
CA SER A 13 0.58 -12.56 -51.75
C SER A 13 1.52 -13.28 -50.76
N VAL A 14 2.37 -14.19 -51.23
CA VAL A 14 3.41 -14.84 -50.40
C VAL A 14 4.53 -13.86 -50.06
N ALA A 15 4.89 -12.94 -50.97
CA ALA A 15 5.86 -11.89 -50.67
C ALA A 15 5.31 -10.88 -49.67
N VAL A 16 4.02 -10.51 -49.77
CA VAL A 16 3.36 -9.63 -48.80
C VAL A 16 3.19 -10.32 -47.43
N THR A 17 2.91 -11.63 -47.40
CA THR A 17 2.87 -12.39 -46.11
C THR A 17 4.27 -12.65 -45.53
N LEU A 18 5.32 -12.74 -46.37
CA LEU A 18 6.70 -12.86 -45.88
C LEU A 18 7.30 -11.50 -45.45
N PHE A 19 6.77 -10.38 -45.93
CA PHE A 19 7.13 -9.04 -45.46
C PHE A 19 6.29 -8.58 -44.29
N ALA A 20 5.14 -9.21 -43.99
CA ALA A 20 4.34 -8.89 -42.84
C ALA A 20 4.75 -9.65 -41.54
N CYS A 21 5.63 -10.65 -41.68
CA CYS A 21 6.11 -11.43 -40.52
C CYS A 21 7.49 -11.00 -39.99
N GLY A 22 7.91 -9.77 -40.20
CA GLY A 22 9.24 -9.35 -39.77
C GLY A 22 9.43 -7.86 -39.56
N ALA A 23 8.39 -7.12 -39.24
CA ALA A 23 8.45 -5.67 -39.37
C ALA A 23 8.25 -4.85 -38.08
N TYR A 24 8.19 -5.45 -36.87
CA TYR A 24 8.06 -4.63 -35.63
C TYR A 24 9.38 -4.36 -34.92
N GLU A 25 10.47 -5.04 -35.24
CA GLU A 25 11.75 -4.93 -34.53
C GLU A 25 12.72 -3.87 -35.07
N GLU A 26 12.63 -3.43 -36.30
CA GLU A 26 13.71 -2.62 -36.93
C GLU A 26 13.38 -1.15 -37.25
N ASN A 27 12.17 -0.64 -36.98
CA ASN A 27 11.76 0.70 -37.45
C ASN A 27 11.35 1.70 -36.37
N ALA A 28 11.36 1.36 -35.11
CA ALA A 28 11.12 2.35 -34.09
C ALA A 28 12.42 3.15 -33.84
N GLU A 29 12.45 4.41 -34.26
CA GLU A 29 13.59 5.30 -33.99
C GLU A 29 13.66 5.57 -32.46
N PHE A 30 14.77 5.17 -31.83
CA PHE A 30 15.07 5.49 -30.44
C PHE A 30 16.44 6.14 -30.31
N THR A 31 16.63 6.87 -29.21
CA THR A 31 17.95 7.34 -28.78
C THR A 31 18.34 6.59 -27.52
N GLU A 32 19.60 6.13 -27.47
CA GLU A 32 20.13 5.41 -26.31
C GLU A 32 21.04 6.33 -25.50
N LYS A 33 20.89 6.33 -24.17
CA LYS A 33 21.67 7.15 -23.25
C LYS A 33 21.93 6.40 -21.96
N GLU A 34 23.12 6.60 -21.40
CA GLU A 34 23.40 6.24 -20.02
C GLU A 34 22.72 7.24 -19.08
N VAL A 35 21.90 6.74 -18.18
CA VAL A 35 21.17 7.51 -17.17
C VAL A 35 21.66 7.09 -15.79
N ALA A 36 21.97 8.06 -14.94
CA ALA A 36 22.40 7.79 -13.56
C ALA A 36 21.27 7.18 -12.74
N VAL A 37 21.63 6.28 -11.84
CA VAL A 37 20.74 5.65 -10.87
C VAL A 37 21.25 5.94 -9.46
N HIS A 38 20.41 6.56 -8.66
CA HIS A 38 20.71 6.90 -7.27
C HIS A 38 19.98 5.96 -6.32
N TYR A 39 20.71 5.42 -5.36
CA TYR A 39 20.13 4.59 -4.29
C TYR A 39 20.12 5.37 -2.98
N LEU A 40 19.04 5.28 -2.23
CA LEU A 40 18.85 6.03 -1.00
C LEU A 40 19.93 5.77 0.06
N ASN A 41 20.41 4.53 0.14
CA ASN A 41 21.48 4.14 1.06
C ASN A 41 22.87 4.70 0.68
N GLY A 42 22.98 5.47 -0.42
CA GLY A 42 24.20 6.14 -0.86
C GLY A 42 25.34 5.20 -1.28
N SER A 43 25.09 3.89 -1.32
CA SER A 43 26.16 2.91 -1.45
C SER A 43 26.59 2.63 -2.88
N LEU A 44 25.75 2.89 -3.90
CA LEU A 44 26.05 2.49 -5.28
C LEU A 44 25.35 3.38 -6.31
N ASP A 45 25.85 4.58 -6.51
CA ASP A 45 25.51 5.30 -7.74
C ASP A 45 26.02 4.47 -8.92
N THR A 46 25.12 4.17 -9.84
CA THR A 46 25.40 3.42 -11.07
C THR A 46 24.76 4.13 -12.24
N ALA A 47 24.94 3.61 -13.43
CA ALA A 47 24.23 4.06 -14.61
C ALA A 47 23.62 2.86 -15.34
N VAL A 48 22.55 3.10 -16.08
CA VAL A 48 21.86 2.11 -16.89
C VAL A 48 21.62 2.66 -18.28
N SER A 49 21.73 1.81 -19.30
CA SER A 49 21.38 2.19 -20.67
C SER A 49 19.87 2.25 -20.83
N VAL A 50 19.38 3.38 -21.35
CA VAL A 50 17.96 3.69 -21.51
C VAL A 50 17.69 4.02 -22.97
N ARG A 51 16.67 3.40 -23.54
CA ARG A 51 16.15 3.73 -24.86
C ARG A 51 15.03 4.74 -24.73
N PHE A 52 15.16 5.87 -25.41
CA PHE A 52 14.12 6.89 -25.46
C PHE A 52 13.38 6.80 -26.80
N TYR A 53 12.12 6.42 -26.74
CA TYR A 53 11.20 6.53 -27.87
C TYR A 53 10.45 7.87 -27.76
N GLY A 54 10.89 8.85 -28.57
CA GLY A 54 10.55 10.23 -28.29
C GLY A 54 11.20 10.70 -26.98
N ASP A 55 10.40 11.04 -25.99
CA ASP A 55 10.82 11.42 -24.63
C ASP A 55 10.41 10.42 -23.54
N ILE A 56 9.84 9.28 -23.93
CA ILE A 56 9.46 8.19 -23.02
C ILE A 56 10.68 7.28 -22.79
N PRO A 57 11.13 7.10 -21.53
CA PRO A 57 12.23 6.21 -21.19
C PRO A 57 11.78 4.76 -21.14
N TYR A 58 12.51 3.88 -21.84
CA TYR A 58 12.33 2.43 -21.84
C TYR A 58 13.54 1.75 -21.25
N LEU A 59 13.29 0.77 -20.38
CA LEU A 59 14.34 -0.12 -19.88
C LEU A 59 14.09 -1.55 -20.31
N SER A 60 15.18 -2.31 -20.44
CA SER A 60 15.07 -3.76 -20.50
C SER A 60 14.54 -4.29 -19.18
N ILE A 61 13.65 -5.27 -19.20
CA ILE A 61 13.13 -5.88 -17.99
C ILE A 61 14.24 -6.49 -17.14
N ALA A 62 15.29 -7.01 -17.79
CA ALA A 62 16.43 -7.60 -17.09
C ALA A 62 17.22 -6.54 -16.30
N ASP A 63 17.47 -5.37 -16.90
CA ASP A 63 18.19 -4.30 -16.20
C ASP A 63 17.33 -3.67 -15.10
N TYR A 64 16.03 -3.53 -15.34
CA TYR A 64 15.12 -3.01 -14.31
C TYR A 64 15.12 -3.92 -13.06
N VAL A 65 14.97 -5.23 -13.23
CA VAL A 65 15.00 -6.16 -12.09
C VAL A 65 16.35 -6.14 -11.38
N LYS A 66 17.48 -6.02 -12.11
CA LYS A 66 18.80 -5.84 -11.48
C LYS A 66 18.89 -4.57 -10.65
N LEU A 67 18.25 -3.46 -11.10
CA LEU A 67 18.21 -2.24 -10.29
C LEU A 67 17.48 -2.47 -8.96
N LEU A 68 16.38 -3.22 -8.95
CA LEU A 68 15.67 -3.58 -7.72
C LEU A 68 16.52 -4.47 -6.81
N TYR A 69 17.24 -5.46 -7.34
CA TYR A 69 18.11 -6.33 -6.55
C TYR A 69 19.25 -5.55 -5.89
N ARG A 70 19.90 -4.65 -6.62
CA ARG A 70 20.96 -3.79 -6.06
C ARG A 70 20.45 -2.89 -4.94
N GLY A 71 19.24 -2.35 -5.07
CA GLY A 71 18.61 -1.56 -4.02
C GLY A 71 18.38 -2.33 -2.71
N ARG A 72 18.49 -3.67 -2.74
CA ARG A 72 18.32 -4.56 -1.60
C ARG A 72 19.62 -5.15 -1.05
N ASP A 73 20.77 -4.73 -1.54
CA ASP A 73 22.07 -5.35 -1.20
C ASP A 73 22.11 -6.88 -1.44
N ILE A 74 21.37 -7.36 -2.47
CA ILE A 74 21.39 -8.78 -2.83
C ILE A 74 22.73 -9.12 -3.48
N GLU A 75 23.35 -10.19 -3.01
CA GLU A 75 24.67 -10.66 -3.46
C GLU A 75 24.73 -10.83 -4.99
N GLU A 76 25.83 -10.38 -5.58
CA GLU A 76 26.14 -10.54 -6.99
C GLU A 76 26.03 -12.03 -7.39
N GLY A 77 25.21 -12.32 -8.40
CA GLY A 77 24.94 -13.68 -8.87
C GLY A 77 23.60 -14.28 -8.45
N ARG A 78 22.84 -13.61 -7.57
CA ARG A 78 21.43 -13.93 -7.28
C ARG A 78 20.45 -13.07 -8.06
N ASP A 79 20.93 -12.08 -8.77
CA ASP A 79 20.22 -11.11 -9.60
C ASP A 79 19.78 -11.67 -10.98
N GLY A 80 19.68 -12.98 -11.11
CA GLY A 80 19.43 -13.66 -12.37
C GLY A 80 17.98 -13.52 -12.85
N VAL A 81 17.77 -12.67 -13.83
CA VAL A 81 16.61 -12.75 -14.71
C VAL A 81 17.02 -13.51 -15.95
N THR A 82 16.31 -14.59 -16.28
CA THR A 82 16.51 -15.26 -17.57
C THR A 82 15.46 -14.77 -18.57
N VAL A 83 15.93 -14.45 -19.77
CA VAL A 83 15.06 -14.08 -20.91
C VAL A 83 15.34 -15.05 -22.04
N GLU A 84 14.32 -15.79 -22.46
CA GLU A 84 14.39 -16.74 -23.58
C GLU A 84 13.50 -16.22 -24.71
N ARG A 85 14.11 -15.95 -25.87
CA ARG A 85 13.38 -15.46 -27.06
C ARG A 85 12.94 -16.62 -27.96
N SER A 86 11.71 -16.56 -28.45
CA SER A 86 11.18 -17.45 -29.50
C SER A 86 10.31 -16.65 -30.45
N GLY A 87 10.87 -16.22 -31.58
CA GLY A 87 10.20 -15.33 -32.52
C GLY A 87 9.96 -13.95 -31.92
N SER A 88 8.70 -13.52 -31.86
CA SER A 88 8.26 -12.27 -31.22
C SER A 88 8.06 -12.39 -29.70
N SER A 89 8.08 -13.61 -29.18
CA SER A 89 7.77 -13.87 -27.77
C SER A 89 9.03 -13.97 -26.94
N TYR A 90 9.01 -13.35 -25.76
CA TYR A 90 10.07 -13.37 -24.75
C TYR A 90 9.54 -14.00 -23.48
N THR A 91 10.09 -15.15 -23.10
CA THR A 91 9.80 -15.78 -21.80
C THR A 91 10.76 -15.22 -20.75
N VAL A 92 10.21 -14.49 -19.81
CA VAL A 92 10.97 -13.87 -18.71
C VAL A 92 10.74 -14.67 -17.43
N THR A 93 11.82 -15.04 -16.77
CA THR A 93 11.78 -15.74 -15.48
C THR A 93 12.65 -14.97 -14.49
N PRO A 94 12.07 -14.19 -13.57
CA PRO A 94 12.80 -13.58 -12.46
C PRO A 94 13.35 -14.66 -11.53
N CYS A 95 14.43 -14.37 -10.81
CA CYS A 95 15.07 -15.31 -9.89
C CYS A 95 14.05 -15.85 -8.86
N GLY A 96 13.83 -17.17 -8.89
CA GLY A 96 12.86 -17.83 -8.00
C GLY A 96 11.38 -17.62 -8.35
N GLY A 97 11.08 -16.88 -9.42
CA GLY A 97 9.72 -16.51 -9.79
C GLY A 97 9.06 -17.39 -10.83
N THR A 98 7.79 -17.11 -11.04
CA THR A 98 6.97 -17.70 -12.11
C THR A 98 7.31 -17.05 -13.46
N LYS A 99 7.18 -17.81 -14.53
CA LYS A 99 7.40 -17.32 -15.91
C LYS A 99 6.30 -16.35 -16.34
N ALA A 100 6.71 -15.34 -17.10
CA ALA A 100 5.81 -14.55 -17.91
C ALA A 100 6.25 -14.53 -19.38
N VAL A 101 5.29 -14.32 -20.26
CA VAL A 101 5.54 -14.20 -21.70
C VAL A 101 5.13 -12.82 -22.17
N PHE A 102 6.07 -12.11 -22.79
CA PHE A 102 5.82 -10.87 -23.52
C PHE A 102 5.86 -11.18 -25.01
N ASP A 103 4.86 -10.79 -25.75
CA ASP A 103 4.84 -10.90 -27.22
C ASP A 103 4.82 -9.50 -27.82
N VAL A 104 5.91 -9.12 -28.49
CA VAL A 104 6.06 -7.76 -29.04
C VAL A 104 5.26 -7.55 -30.34
N ASN A 105 4.84 -8.61 -31.03
CA ASN A 105 3.97 -8.47 -32.21
C ASN A 105 2.50 -8.30 -31.80
N ASP A 106 2.07 -9.07 -30.80
CA ASP A 106 0.71 -9.00 -30.27
C ASP A 106 0.59 -7.92 -29.17
N ASN A 107 1.69 -7.25 -28.82
CA ASN A 107 1.81 -6.23 -27.79
C ASN A 107 1.20 -6.67 -26.43
N THR A 108 1.49 -7.92 -26.01
CA THR A 108 0.83 -8.53 -24.85
C THR A 108 1.81 -9.01 -23.78
N PHE A 109 1.33 -9.03 -22.54
CA PHE A 109 1.94 -9.70 -21.40
C PHE A 109 1.01 -10.81 -20.90
N ARG A 110 1.57 -11.98 -20.53
CA ARG A 110 0.82 -13.12 -19.97
C ARG A 110 1.61 -13.83 -18.90
N THR A 111 0.95 -14.15 -17.78
CA THR A 111 1.53 -14.99 -16.74
C THR A 111 0.44 -15.82 -16.06
N ASP A 112 0.82 -17.01 -15.57
CA ASP A 112 -0.10 -17.88 -14.82
C ASP A 112 -0.31 -17.40 -13.39
N ASN A 113 0.63 -16.64 -12.83
CA ASN A 113 0.53 -16.06 -11.50
C ASN A 113 1.33 -14.76 -11.42
N PHE A 114 0.63 -13.64 -11.49
CA PHE A 114 1.25 -12.32 -11.51
C PHE A 114 1.96 -11.99 -10.20
N SER A 115 1.39 -12.38 -9.07
CA SER A 115 2.00 -12.10 -7.76
C SER A 115 3.31 -12.83 -7.55
N LEU A 116 3.44 -14.06 -8.02
CA LEU A 116 4.71 -14.78 -8.01
C LEU A 116 5.69 -14.26 -9.06
N PHE A 117 5.19 -13.79 -10.22
CA PHE A 117 6.05 -13.21 -11.25
C PHE A 117 6.74 -11.93 -10.77
N LYS A 118 5.97 -11.00 -10.19
CA LYS A 118 6.49 -9.72 -9.73
C LYS A 118 7.27 -9.80 -8.42
N ASN A 119 7.12 -10.90 -7.67
CA ASN A 119 7.82 -11.08 -6.41
C ASN A 119 9.27 -11.45 -6.67
N THR A 120 10.14 -10.44 -6.62
CA THR A 120 11.59 -10.60 -6.74
C THR A 120 12.26 -10.94 -5.41
N HIS A 121 11.48 -11.12 -4.33
CA HIS A 121 11.98 -11.65 -3.08
C HIS A 121 12.42 -13.10 -3.29
N LEU A 122 13.62 -13.41 -2.84
CA LEU A 122 14.05 -14.77 -2.66
C LEU A 122 13.23 -15.36 -1.50
N THR A 123 12.11 -16.00 -1.85
CA THR A 123 11.40 -16.79 -0.85
C THR A 123 12.30 -17.91 -0.38
N GLU A 124 12.34 -18.15 0.92
CA GLU A 124 12.94 -19.36 1.44
C GLU A 124 12.24 -20.58 0.82
N PRO A 125 12.98 -21.69 0.53
CA PRO A 125 12.36 -22.87 -0.02
C PRO A 125 11.24 -23.38 0.90
N GLY A 126 10.02 -23.48 0.36
CA GLY A 126 8.84 -23.97 1.09
C GLY A 126 7.84 -22.89 1.49
N ILE A 127 8.12 -21.61 1.23
CA ILE A 127 7.16 -20.53 1.41
C ILE A 127 6.58 -20.19 0.03
N GLU A 128 5.35 -20.65 -0.23
CA GLU A 128 4.59 -20.30 -1.44
C GLU A 128 3.61 -19.18 -1.09
N GLY A 129 3.68 -18.06 -1.82
CA GLY A 129 2.77 -16.93 -1.64
C GLY A 129 3.47 -15.61 -1.41
N THR A 130 2.67 -14.56 -1.27
CA THR A 130 3.17 -13.23 -0.95
C THR A 130 3.52 -13.15 0.53
N VAL A 131 4.81 -13.07 0.85
CA VAL A 131 5.25 -12.75 2.21
C VAL A 131 5.28 -11.23 2.31
N PRO A 132 4.43 -10.62 3.11
CA PRO A 132 4.51 -9.19 3.32
C PRO A 132 5.70 -8.89 4.24
N TYR A 133 6.55 -7.99 3.80
CA TYR A 133 7.52 -7.22 4.57
C TYR A 133 8.66 -7.99 5.28
N ASP A 134 9.78 -7.28 5.51
CA ASP A 134 10.81 -7.69 6.46
C ASP A 134 10.15 -7.72 7.84
N ALA A 135 9.87 -8.93 8.31
CA ALA A 135 9.20 -9.14 9.59
C ALA A 135 10.06 -8.60 10.74
N LEU A 136 9.43 -7.97 11.72
CA LEU A 136 10.09 -7.62 12.96
C LEU A 136 10.66 -8.89 13.60
N PRO A 137 11.86 -8.85 14.24
CA PRO A 137 12.58 -10.04 14.65
C PRO A 137 11.86 -10.98 15.61
N PHE A 138 10.81 -10.52 16.27
CA PHE A 138 9.95 -11.32 17.15
C PHE A 138 8.82 -12.06 16.40
N ILE A 139 8.76 -11.94 15.06
CA ILE A 139 7.78 -12.60 14.20
C ILE A 139 8.51 -13.26 13.02
N GLN A 140 8.16 -14.48 12.69
CA GLN A 140 8.67 -15.22 11.54
C GLN A 140 7.51 -15.84 10.77
N VAL A 141 7.55 -15.76 9.45
CA VAL A 141 6.58 -16.48 8.61
C VAL A 141 6.88 -17.99 8.74
N GLU A 142 5.91 -18.74 9.19
CA GLU A 142 5.99 -20.20 9.24
C GLU A 142 5.52 -20.83 7.93
N SER A 143 4.43 -20.32 7.39
CA SER A 143 3.90 -20.75 6.10
C SER A 143 3.03 -19.67 5.46
N ALA A 144 2.99 -19.66 4.13
CA ALA A 144 2.02 -18.89 3.36
C ALA A 144 1.40 -19.84 2.33
N VAL A 145 0.14 -20.20 2.53
CA VAL A 145 -0.54 -21.25 1.75
C VAL A 145 -1.66 -20.61 0.93
N PRO A 146 -1.53 -20.57 -0.39
CA PRO A 146 -2.61 -20.11 -1.27
C PRO A 146 -3.72 -21.16 -1.34
N ASP A 147 -4.96 -20.70 -1.31
CA ASP A 147 -6.14 -21.53 -1.61
C ASP A 147 -6.49 -21.43 -3.10
N GLY A 148 -6.59 -22.57 -3.73
CA GLY A 148 -6.92 -22.68 -5.14
C GLY A 148 -5.77 -22.30 -6.08
N LYS A 149 -6.10 -22.13 -7.35
CA LYS A 149 -5.17 -21.73 -8.40
C LYS A 149 -5.28 -20.23 -8.65
N ALA A 150 -4.15 -19.59 -8.91
CA ALA A 150 -4.14 -18.24 -9.42
C ALA A 150 -4.91 -18.14 -10.74
N VAL A 151 -5.62 -17.06 -10.93
CA VAL A 151 -6.20 -16.69 -12.22
C VAL A 151 -5.07 -16.15 -13.09
N PRO A 152 -4.84 -16.71 -14.28
CA PRO A 152 -3.85 -16.18 -15.21
C PRO A 152 -4.17 -14.73 -15.57
N MET A 153 -3.14 -13.89 -15.61
CA MET A 153 -3.24 -12.49 -16.04
C MET A 153 -2.81 -12.36 -17.49
N THR A 154 -3.57 -11.59 -18.25
CA THR A 154 -3.17 -11.10 -19.57
C THR A 154 -3.37 -9.59 -19.59
N ILE A 155 -2.37 -8.85 -20.04
CA ILE A 155 -2.45 -7.43 -20.34
C ILE A 155 -2.27 -7.31 -21.86
N ASP A 156 -3.23 -6.69 -22.52
CA ASP A 156 -3.11 -6.22 -23.89
C ASP A 156 -2.74 -4.74 -23.80
N PHE A 157 -1.50 -4.43 -24.13
CA PHE A 157 -1.01 -3.05 -24.02
C PHE A 157 -1.61 -2.14 -25.11
N ASP A 158 -2.15 -2.69 -26.19
CA ASP A 158 -2.86 -1.92 -27.22
C ASP A 158 -4.14 -1.28 -26.65
N ASP A 159 -4.79 -1.93 -25.67
CA ASP A 159 -5.97 -1.37 -24.98
C ASP A 159 -5.65 -0.06 -24.27
N TYR A 160 -4.36 0.15 -23.95
CA TYR A 160 -3.87 1.36 -23.26
C TYR A 160 -2.99 2.23 -24.18
N GLY A 161 -2.77 1.86 -25.44
CA GLY A 161 -1.88 2.59 -26.33
C GLY A 161 -0.44 2.69 -25.82
N ILE A 162 0.05 1.62 -25.17
CA ILE A 162 1.41 1.47 -24.67
C ILE A 162 2.11 0.43 -25.53
N ASP A 163 3.23 0.78 -26.15
CA ASP A 163 4.01 -0.16 -26.96
C ASP A 163 5.10 -0.85 -26.12
N ILE A 164 5.36 -2.12 -26.39
CA ILE A 164 6.54 -2.84 -25.90
C ILE A 164 7.44 -3.21 -27.08
N TYR A 165 8.75 -3.18 -26.87
CA TYR A 165 9.72 -3.44 -27.91
C TYR A 165 10.65 -4.58 -27.52
N GLY A 166 11.26 -5.24 -28.49
CA GLY A 166 12.20 -6.31 -28.25
C GLY A 166 13.43 -6.23 -29.15
N ASP A 167 14.53 -6.81 -28.70
CA ASP A 167 15.71 -7.04 -29.54
C ASP A 167 16.13 -8.53 -29.49
N GLU A 168 17.36 -8.85 -29.92
CA GLU A 168 17.84 -10.23 -29.91
C GLU A 168 17.94 -10.85 -28.52
N THR A 169 17.97 -10.05 -27.46
CA THR A 169 18.33 -10.47 -26.10
C THR A 169 17.23 -10.27 -25.07
N THR A 170 16.38 -9.24 -25.22
CA THR A 170 15.44 -8.85 -24.16
C THR A 170 14.25 -8.08 -24.69
N VAL A 171 13.25 -7.88 -23.84
CA VAL A 171 12.10 -7.01 -24.04
C VAL A 171 12.26 -5.71 -23.27
N TYR A 172 11.82 -4.60 -23.86
CA TYR A 172 11.84 -3.25 -23.31
C TYR A 172 10.42 -2.76 -23.08
N LEU A 173 10.20 -2.23 -21.91
CA LEU A 173 8.93 -1.58 -21.53
C LEU A 173 9.21 -0.14 -21.08
N PRO A 174 8.21 0.76 -21.15
CA PRO A 174 8.34 2.05 -20.50
C PRO A 174 8.71 1.89 -19.01
N PHE A 175 9.56 2.78 -18.52
CA PHE A 175 10.06 2.69 -17.15
C PHE A 175 8.93 2.71 -16.11
N THR A 176 7.93 3.59 -16.29
CA THR A 176 6.81 3.70 -15.34
C THR A 176 5.99 2.41 -15.30
N THR A 177 5.71 1.81 -16.47
CA THR A 177 5.03 0.50 -16.57
C THR A 177 5.78 -0.58 -15.78
N LEU A 178 7.12 -0.65 -15.92
CA LEU A 178 7.93 -1.57 -15.13
C LEU A 178 7.86 -1.24 -13.63
N SER A 179 7.93 0.04 -13.28
CA SER A 179 7.82 0.49 -11.89
C SER A 179 6.50 0.03 -11.27
N ASP A 180 5.38 0.27 -11.94
CA ASP A 180 4.05 -0.07 -11.41
C ASP A 180 3.81 -1.58 -11.36
N MET A 181 4.33 -2.34 -12.34
CA MET A 181 4.28 -3.81 -12.31
C MET A 181 4.99 -4.42 -11.09
N PHE A 182 6.09 -3.84 -10.62
CA PHE A 182 6.94 -4.44 -9.57
C PHE A 182 6.85 -3.76 -8.21
N SER A 183 6.37 -2.52 -8.09
CA SER A 183 6.44 -1.71 -6.86
C SER A 183 5.73 -2.36 -5.67
N CYS A 184 4.52 -2.89 -5.86
CA CYS A 184 3.66 -3.34 -4.76
C CYS A 184 4.28 -4.45 -3.89
N MET A 185 5.14 -5.29 -4.44
CA MET A 185 5.62 -6.49 -3.74
C MET A 185 7.06 -6.37 -3.25
N ASN A 186 7.80 -5.38 -3.72
CA ASN A 186 9.23 -5.34 -3.47
C ASN A 186 9.64 -4.32 -2.41
N LEU A 187 8.70 -3.55 -1.87
CA LEU A 187 8.93 -2.43 -0.94
C LEU A 187 9.84 -1.33 -1.51
N LEU A 188 10.51 -1.61 -2.61
CA LEU A 188 11.33 -0.68 -3.35
C LEU A 188 10.46 0.08 -4.34
N VAL A 189 10.65 1.37 -4.36
CA VAL A 189 10.04 2.27 -5.31
C VAL A 189 11.11 2.77 -6.25
N SER A 190 10.80 2.83 -7.52
CA SER A 190 11.64 3.44 -8.52
C SER A 190 10.96 4.67 -9.11
N ALA A 191 11.72 5.72 -9.37
CA ALA A 191 11.23 6.99 -9.86
C ALA A 191 12.17 7.58 -10.91
N PHE A 192 11.62 8.33 -11.88
CA PHE A 192 12.37 9.06 -12.88
C PHE A 192 11.97 10.52 -12.86
N ASN A 193 12.91 11.42 -12.57
CA ASN A 193 12.62 12.86 -12.49
C ASN A 193 12.78 13.62 -13.82
N GLY A 194 12.98 12.88 -14.92
CA GLY A 194 13.24 13.44 -16.24
C GLY A 194 14.74 13.51 -16.60
N HIS A 195 15.62 13.23 -15.65
CA HIS A 195 17.07 13.24 -15.80
C HIS A 195 17.73 11.96 -15.29
N ASP A 196 17.43 11.57 -14.05
CA ASP A 196 18.05 10.47 -13.33
C ASP A 196 17.00 9.53 -12.76
N PHE A 197 17.34 8.26 -12.55
CA PHE A 197 16.54 7.30 -11.83
C PHE A 197 16.89 7.28 -10.35
N TYR A 198 15.89 6.99 -9.53
CA TYR A 198 16.01 6.85 -8.08
C TYR A 198 15.36 5.55 -7.64
N VAL A 199 16.05 4.79 -6.79
CA VAL A 199 15.53 3.56 -6.19
C VAL A 199 15.66 3.68 -4.68
N TYR A 200 14.55 3.48 -3.96
CA TYR A 200 14.50 3.72 -2.53
C TYR A 200 13.45 2.84 -1.84
N TYR A 201 13.58 2.62 -0.55
CA TYR A 201 12.52 2.00 0.24
C TYR A 201 11.38 2.98 0.46
N SER A 202 10.14 2.50 0.35
CA SER A 202 8.94 3.34 0.46
C SER A 202 8.86 4.12 1.78
N SER A 203 9.40 3.56 2.87
CA SER A 203 9.42 4.19 4.20
C SER A 203 10.50 5.26 4.39
N GLU A 204 11.51 5.32 3.52
CA GLU A 204 12.71 6.16 3.73
C GLU A 204 12.73 7.45 2.93
N PHE A 205 11.91 7.55 1.88
CA PHE A 205 11.94 8.72 0.97
C PHE A 205 11.64 10.04 1.68
N GLU A 206 10.73 10.03 2.64
CA GLU A 206 10.34 11.24 3.38
C GLU A 206 11.36 11.63 4.44
N ASP A 207 12.14 10.67 4.95
CA ASP A 207 13.18 10.91 5.94
C ASP A 207 14.51 11.35 5.30
N CYS A 208 14.69 11.11 4.00
CA CYS A 208 15.89 11.52 3.27
C CYS A 208 15.76 12.91 2.63
N VAL A 209 16.07 13.94 3.39
CA VAL A 209 16.01 15.35 2.96
C VAL A 209 16.86 15.61 1.71
N TYR A 210 18.07 15.02 1.65
CA TYR A 210 18.98 15.22 0.52
C TYR A 210 18.41 14.64 -0.77
N PHE A 211 17.94 13.39 -0.70
CA PHE A 211 17.36 12.69 -1.84
C PHE A 211 16.10 13.40 -2.35
N GLY A 212 15.20 13.78 -1.42
CA GLY A 212 13.98 14.50 -1.78
C GLY A 212 14.26 15.84 -2.46
N SER A 213 15.20 16.65 -1.94
CA SER A 213 15.51 17.94 -2.55
C SER A 213 16.17 17.78 -3.91
N GLU A 214 17.15 16.87 -4.07
CA GLU A 214 17.83 16.64 -5.33
C GLU A 214 16.89 16.11 -6.41
N TYR A 215 15.99 15.19 -6.04
CA TYR A 215 14.97 14.66 -6.92
C TYR A 215 14.04 15.75 -7.44
N TYR A 216 13.46 16.54 -6.51
CA TYR A 216 12.46 17.54 -6.85
C TYR A 216 13.05 18.79 -7.51
N ASP A 217 14.28 19.18 -7.18
CA ASP A 217 14.94 20.33 -7.83
C ASP A 217 15.18 20.10 -9.33
N LYS A 218 15.32 18.83 -9.75
CA LYS A 218 15.49 18.42 -11.15
C LYS A 218 14.18 17.97 -11.81
N LEU A 219 13.08 17.85 -11.05
CA LEU A 219 11.82 17.37 -11.58
C LEU A 219 11.32 18.29 -12.69
N ARG A 220 10.74 17.69 -13.72
CA ARG A 220 10.18 18.40 -14.86
C ARG A 220 9.16 19.45 -14.44
N SER A 221 9.22 20.61 -15.07
CA SER A 221 8.27 21.70 -14.85
C SER A 221 7.85 22.33 -16.18
N GLY A 222 6.66 22.95 -16.21
CA GLY A 222 6.16 23.66 -17.39
C GLY A 222 5.39 22.76 -18.35
N LYS A 223 5.89 22.57 -19.56
CA LYS A 223 5.20 21.79 -20.60
C LYS A 223 6.00 20.56 -21.00
N VAL A 224 5.27 19.48 -21.27
CA VAL A 224 5.77 18.22 -21.83
C VAL A 224 5.28 18.07 -23.28
N SER A 225 5.80 17.07 -24.00
CA SER A 225 5.30 16.74 -25.33
C SER A 225 3.89 16.13 -25.26
N GLU A 226 3.15 16.20 -26.37
CA GLU A 226 1.83 15.56 -26.49
C GLU A 226 1.94 14.04 -26.30
N ASN A 227 2.96 13.42 -26.90
CA ASN A 227 3.21 11.99 -26.79
C ASN A 227 3.46 11.56 -25.34
N TYR A 228 4.23 12.34 -24.59
CA TYR A 228 4.52 12.01 -23.20
C TYR A 228 3.31 12.23 -22.27
N ALA A 229 2.51 13.27 -22.54
CA ALA A 229 1.25 13.50 -21.81
C ALA A 229 0.22 12.39 -22.07
N GLU A 230 0.11 11.94 -23.32
CA GLU A 230 -0.73 10.80 -23.71
C GLU A 230 -0.29 9.53 -22.99
N TYR A 231 1.00 9.20 -23.06
CA TYR A 231 1.56 8.04 -22.37
C TYR A 231 1.30 8.09 -20.85
N ASN A 232 1.54 9.24 -20.21
CA ASN A 232 1.31 9.37 -18.76
C ASN A 232 -0.15 9.13 -18.36
N TYR A 233 -1.10 9.54 -19.19
CA TYR A 233 -2.51 9.25 -18.98
C TYR A 233 -2.84 7.77 -19.22
N ASN A 234 -2.29 7.19 -20.24
CA ASN A 234 -2.49 5.78 -20.60
C ASN A 234 -1.94 4.86 -19.50
N GLU A 235 -0.76 5.20 -18.96
CA GLU A 235 -0.15 4.51 -17.81
C GLU A 235 -1.02 4.62 -16.55
N LEU A 236 -1.59 5.78 -16.28
CA LEU A 236 -2.53 5.96 -15.18
C LEU A 236 -3.76 5.04 -15.32
N CYS A 237 -4.28 4.87 -16.55
CA CYS A 237 -5.39 3.96 -16.81
C CYS A 237 -4.98 2.50 -16.62
N LEU A 238 -3.85 2.08 -17.15
CA LEU A 238 -3.31 0.74 -16.96
C LEU A 238 -3.10 0.41 -15.47
N ASP A 239 -2.46 1.33 -14.73
CA ASP A 239 -2.21 1.16 -13.31
C ASP A 239 -3.51 1.01 -12.52
N TYR A 240 -4.47 1.93 -12.72
CA TYR A 240 -5.75 1.90 -12.03
C TYR A 240 -6.54 0.61 -12.31
N ASP A 241 -6.57 0.18 -13.55
CA ASP A 241 -7.35 -1.00 -13.97
C ASP A 241 -6.72 -2.31 -13.50
N THR A 242 -5.38 -2.37 -13.40
CA THR A 242 -4.64 -3.62 -13.27
C THR A 242 -3.90 -3.76 -11.95
N PHE A 243 -3.15 -2.75 -11.50
CA PHE A 243 -2.13 -2.90 -10.46
C PHE A 243 -2.54 -2.41 -9.08
N ILE A 244 -3.62 -1.64 -8.94
CA ILE A 244 -4.06 -1.13 -7.64
C ILE A 244 -5.21 -1.92 -7.02
N GLY A 245 -5.33 -1.83 -5.70
CA GLY A 245 -6.48 -2.31 -4.95
C GLY A 245 -7.68 -1.38 -5.14
N ARG A 246 -8.87 -1.98 -5.18
CA ARG A 246 -10.14 -1.25 -5.26
C ARG A 246 -11.07 -1.78 -4.16
N PRO A 247 -11.02 -1.19 -2.94
CA PRO A 247 -11.78 -1.70 -1.79
C PRO A 247 -13.29 -1.40 -1.86
N GLY A 248 -13.80 -0.82 -2.96
CA GLY A 248 -15.24 -0.51 -3.12
C GLY A 248 -15.71 0.70 -2.31
N ARG A 249 -14.79 1.56 -1.89
CA ARG A 249 -15.07 2.71 -1.00
C ARG A 249 -14.94 4.07 -1.66
N SER A 250 -14.19 4.14 -2.75
CA SER A 250 -13.97 5.40 -3.47
C SER A 250 -15.25 5.92 -4.13
N SER A 251 -15.30 7.22 -4.35
CA SER A 251 -16.42 7.82 -5.10
C SER A 251 -16.43 7.34 -6.54
N LEU A 252 -15.26 7.12 -7.13
CA LEU A 252 -15.14 6.60 -8.48
C LEU A 252 -15.82 5.23 -8.59
N GLU A 253 -15.56 4.31 -7.64
CA GLU A 253 -16.18 2.98 -7.61
C GLU A 253 -17.70 2.99 -7.35
N LYS A 254 -18.18 4.01 -6.63
CA LYS A 254 -19.62 4.15 -6.31
C LYS A 254 -20.44 4.75 -7.43
N TYR A 255 -19.88 5.68 -8.19
CA TYR A 255 -20.62 6.49 -9.16
C TYR A 255 -20.34 6.13 -10.62
N TYR A 256 -19.27 5.39 -10.92
CA TYR A 256 -18.91 5.01 -12.27
C TYR A 256 -18.92 3.49 -12.47
N ASP A 257 -19.31 3.06 -13.66
CA ASP A 257 -19.13 1.69 -14.10
C ASP A 257 -17.67 1.50 -14.58
N LEU A 258 -16.90 0.79 -13.80
CA LEU A 258 -15.49 0.51 -14.08
C LEU A 258 -15.27 -0.81 -14.82
N SER A 259 -16.31 -1.45 -15.34
CA SER A 259 -16.18 -2.72 -16.08
C SER A 259 -15.43 -2.57 -17.40
N GLY A 260 -15.45 -1.38 -17.99
CA GLY A 260 -14.71 -1.01 -19.19
C GLY A 260 -13.38 -0.28 -18.92
N GLY A 261 -12.94 -0.22 -17.66
CA GLY A 261 -11.73 0.50 -17.24
C GLY A 261 -11.96 1.98 -16.94
N LEU A 262 -10.89 2.63 -16.45
CA LEU A 262 -10.91 4.04 -16.03
C LEU A 262 -11.21 4.98 -17.20
N ASP A 263 -10.61 4.73 -18.37
CA ASP A 263 -10.81 5.58 -19.55
C ASP A 263 -12.28 5.61 -19.98
N ALA A 264 -12.92 4.46 -20.10
CA ALA A 264 -14.32 4.35 -20.45
C ALA A 264 -15.24 4.98 -19.39
N ALA A 265 -14.89 4.82 -18.12
CA ALA A 265 -15.61 5.45 -17.02
C ALA A 265 -15.59 6.98 -17.13
N LEU A 266 -14.42 7.58 -17.34
CA LEU A 266 -14.28 9.04 -17.52
C LEU A 266 -14.96 9.56 -18.79
N GLU A 267 -15.04 8.76 -19.86
CA GLU A 267 -15.77 9.14 -21.08
C GLU A 267 -17.31 9.15 -20.90
N SER A 268 -17.83 8.51 -19.86
CA SER A 268 -19.28 8.28 -19.71
C SER A 268 -20.10 9.55 -19.52
N ASP A 269 -19.52 10.62 -18.95
CA ASP A 269 -20.23 11.87 -18.71
C ASP A 269 -19.41 13.13 -19.03
N GLU A 270 -20.00 14.31 -18.87
CA GLU A 270 -19.34 15.58 -19.19
C GLU A 270 -18.20 15.92 -18.22
N PHE A 271 -18.40 15.61 -16.93
CA PHE A 271 -17.38 15.87 -15.91
C PHE A 271 -16.17 14.96 -16.10
N GLY A 272 -16.38 13.67 -16.31
CA GLY A 272 -15.32 12.71 -16.58
C GLY A 272 -14.49 13.12 -17.80
N ARG A 273 -15.14 13.51 -18.91
CA ARG A 273 -14.44 14.02 -20.11
C ARG A 273 -13.62 15.27 -19.83
N ALA A 274 -14.15 16.21 -19.04
CA ALA A 274 -13.41 17.41 -18.65
C ALA A 274 -12.20 17.06 -17.76
N LEU A 275 -12.35 16.10 -16.86
CA LEU A 275 -11.25 15.59 -16.04
C LEU A 275 -10.18 14.90 -16.90
N LYS A 276 -10.58 14.00 -17.80
CA LYS A 276 -9.69 13.32 -18.76
C LYS A 276 -8.86 14.33 -19.56
N GLN A 277 -9.48 15.41 -20.07
CA GLN A 277 -8.76 16.47 -20.79
C GLN A 277 -7.65 17.10 -19.94
N LYS A 278 -7.89 17.29 -18.64
CA LYS A 278 -6.86 17.82 -17.72
C LYS A 278 -5.75 16.80 -17.47
N LEU A 279 -6.10 15.53 -17.27
CA LEU A 279 -5.12 14.45 -17.05
C LEU A 279 -4.24 14.19 -18.27
N LYS A 280 -4.70 14.52 -19.48
CA LYS A 280 -3.95 14.46 -20.75
C LYS A 280 -3.27 15.77 -21.12
N SER A 281 -3.25 16.76 -20.22
CA SER A 281 -2.70 18.07 -20.54
C SER A 281 -1.19 18.05 -20.66
N THR A 282 -0.67 18.73 -21.70
CA THR A 282 0.77 18.99 -21.83
C THR A 282 1.26 20.07 -20.86
N ASP A 283 0.35 20.83 -20.25
CA ASP A 283 0.66 21.82 -19.20
C ASP A 283 0.58 21.15 -17.83
N LEU A 284 1.71 21.09 -17.12
CA LEU A 284 1.80 20.40 -15.83
C LEU A 284 0.89 21.02 -14.75
N THR A 285 0.54 22.31 -14.83
CA THR A 285 -0.39 22.93 -13.88
C THR A 285 -1.82 22.41 -14.11
N GLU A 286 -2.24 22.27 -15.38
CA GLU A 286 -3.53 21.68 -15.71
C GLU A 286 -3.58 20.18 -15.36
N TYR A 287 -2.51 19.44 -15.64
CA TYR A 287 -2.36 18.03 -15.22
C TYR A 287 -2.51 17.87 -13.70
N LEU A 288 -1.75 18.63 -12.91
CA LEU A 288 -1.82 18.60 -11.44
C LEU A 288 -3.21 18.98 -10.91
N THR A 289 -3.91 19.88 -11.62
CA THR A 289 -5.31 20.19 -11.30
C THR A 289 -6.21 18.97 -11.53
N GLY A 290 -6.04 18.28 -12.67
CA GLY A 290 -6.75 17.03 -12.98
C GLY A 290 -6.45 15.95 -11.95
N LEU A 291 -5.18 15.78 -11.58
CA LEU A 291 -4.77 14.81 -10.59
C LEU A 291 -5.36 15.09 -9.19
N ALA A 292 -5.46 16.36 -8.79
CA ALA A 292 -6.12 16.75 -7.54
C ALA A 292 -7.63 16.46 -7.55
N VAL A 293 -8.29 16.59 -8.71
CA VAL A 293 -9.71 16.20 -8.86
C VAL A 293 -9.87 14.69 -8.84
N LEU A 294 -9.01 13.97 -9.57
CA LEU A 294 -9.01 12.49 -9.55
C LEU A 294 -8.80 11.96 -8.13
N ASP A 295 -7.90 12.58 -7.36
CA ASP A 295 -7.64 12.24 -5.98
C ASP A 295 -8.91 12.27 -5.10
N MET A 296 -9.80 13.23 -5.32
CA MET A 296 -11.08 13.29 -4.60
C MET A 296 -12.03 12.14 -5.00
N LEU A 297 -11.91 11.61 -6.20
CA LEU A 297 -12.73 10.50 -6.69
C LEU A 297 -12.20 9.14 -6.25
N VAL A 298 -10.88 8.94 -6.30
CA VAL A 298 -10.23 7.66 -5.98
C VAL A 298 -9.97 7.49 -4.48
N GLY A 299 -10.10 8.56 -3.69
CA GLY A 299 -9.91 8.50 -2.24
C GLY A 299 -10.81 7.45 -1.60
N ASP A 300 -10.19 6.44 -1.00
CA ASP A 300 -10.83 5.25 -0.41
C ASP A 300 -10.99 5.35 1.12
N GLY A 301 -10.90 6.56 1.65
CA GLY A 301 -10.99 6.83 3.09
C GLY A 301 -9.66 6.81 3.81
N GLY A 302 -8.51 6.69 3.10
CA GLY A 302 -7.24 6.83 3.78
C GLY A 302 -5.97 6.37 3.06
N HIS A 303 -5.99 5.31 2.26
CA HIS A 303 -4.76 4.81 1.65
C HIS A 303 -4.47 5.45 0.30
N SER A 304 -5.47 5.60 -0.58
CA SER A 304 -5.22 6.16 -1.90
C SER A 304 -5.13 7.69 -1.86
N VAL A 305 -3.99 8.23 -2.26
CA VAL A 305 -3.71 9.67 -2.39
C VAL A 305 -3.01 9.92 -3.72
N TYR A 306 -3.74 10.42 -4.69
CA TYR A 306 -3.27 10.66 -6.06
C TYR A 306 -2.82 12.10 -6.27
N SER A 307 -3.15 13.01 -5.37
CA SER A 307 -2.72 14.40 -5.48
C SER A 307 -1.22 14.52 -5.23
N ALA A 308 -0.47 14.79 -6.26
CA ALA A 308 0.95 15.13 -6.15
C ALA A 308 1.22 16.29 -5.16
N LEU A 309 0.23 17.15 -4.94
CA LEU A 309 0.33 18.28 -4.02
C LEU A 309 0.37 17.83 -2.55
N SER A 310 -0.32 16.76 -2.21
CA SER A 310 -0.31 16.20 -0.86
C SER A 310 0.82 15.20 -0.62
N THR A 311 1.42 14.65 -1.69
CA THR A 311 2.46 13.64 -1.61
C THR A 311 3.88 14.15 -1.89
N THR A 312 4.02 15.40 -2.36
CA THR A 312 5.31 16.03 -2.71
C THR A 312 5.87 16.87 -1.59
N TYR A 313 5.81 16.43 -0.35
CA TYR A 313 6.52 17.07 0.75
C TYR A 313 7.85 16.36 1.00
N TYR A 314 8.87 17.12 1.32
CA TYR A 314 10.07 16.63 1.97
C TYR A 314 10.34 17.42 3.24
N TYR A 315 11.01 16.83 4.21
CA TYR A 315 11.32 17.48 5.47
C TYR A 315 12.76 17.98 5.46
N ASP A 316 12.94 19.26 5.75
CA ASP A 316 14.26 19.84 5.98
C ASP A 316 14.32 20.35 7.42
N ASN A 317 15.15 19.73 8.24
CA ASN A 317 15.25 20.02 9.68
C ASN A 317 13.90 19.96 10.43
N GLY A 318 13.06 18.99 10.10
CA GLY A 318 11.74 18.81 10.72
C GLY A 318 10.67 19.78 10.20
N VAL A 319 10.96 20.56 9.15
CA VAL A 319 10.01 21.47 8.52
C VAL A 319 9.61 20.92 7.16
N ALA A 320 8.31 20.67 6.98
CA ALA A 320 7.77 20.25 5.68
C ALA A 320 8.02 21.35 4.63
N LYS A 321 8.65 20.98 3.51
CA LYS A 321 8.90 21.86 2.36
C LYS A 321 8.21 21.29 1.13
N SER A 322 7.56 22.17 0.37
CA SER A 322 7.11 21.86 -0.99
C SER A 322 8.26 21.99 -1.96
N PRO A 323 8.29 21.21 -3.05
CA PRO A 323 9.22 21.44 -4.14
C PRO A 323 9.15 22.87 -4.66
N SER A 324 10.29 23.42 -5.07
CA SER A 324 10.40 24.80 -5.50
C SER A 324 9.57 25.15 -6.75
N PHE A 325 9.17 24.16 -7.54
CA PHE A 325 8.35 24.35 -8.75
C PHE A 325 6.85 24.54 -8.46
N ILE A 326 6.37 24.19 -7.25
CA ILE A 326 4.99 24.43 -6.82
C ILE A 326 5.00 25.61 -5.84
N SER A 327 4.85 26.82 -6.38
CA SER A 327 4.67 27.98 -5.50
C SER A 327 3.34 27.88 -4.73
N ARG A 328 3.27 28.55 -3.57
CA ARG A 328 2.04 28.61 -2.78
C ARG A 328 0.84 29.11 -3.59
N ASP A 329 1.06 30.09 -4.45
CA ASP A 329 0.00 30.67 -5.30
C ASP A 329 -0.52 29.64 -6.33
N ILE A 330 0.37 28.82 -6.90
CA ILE A 330 -0.01 27.73 -7.81
C ILE A 330 -0.80 26.66 -7.04
N TYR A 331 -0.32 26.27 -5.87
CA TYR A 331 -1.00 25.31 -4.98
C TYR A 331 -2.43 25.77 -4.66
N ASP A 332 -2.58 27.00 -4.15
CA ASP A 332 -3.89 27.54 -3.76
C ASP A 332 -4.83 27.66 -4.97
N LYS A 333 -4.31 27.97 -6.16
CA LYS A 333 -5.07 28.00 -7.41
C LYS A 333 -5.55 26.60 -7.81
N ILE A 334 -4.68 25.60 -7.79
CA ILE A 334 -5.03 24.21 -8.12
C ILE A 334 -6.12 23.72 -7.16
N GLN A 335 -5.94 23.90 -5.86
CA GLN A 335 -6.92 23.51 -4.85
C GLN A 335 -8.29 24.19 -5.07
N THR A 336 -8.29 25.47 -5.38
CA THR A 336 -9.54 26.22 -5.64
C THR A 336 -10.29 25.67 -6.86
N ILE A 337 -9.56 25.39 -7.95
CA ILE A 337 -10.17 24.83 -9.17
C ILE A 337 -10.66 23.41 -8.92
N ALA A 338 -9.85 22.57 -8.25
CA ALA A 338 -10.20 21.19 -7.95
C ALA A 338 -11.46 21.10 -7.07
N LEU A 339 -11.53 21.92 -6.02
CA LEU A 339 -12.73 22.01 -5.18
C LEU A 339 -13.95 22.45 -5.96
N GLY A 340 -13.84 23.48 -6.83
CA GLY A 340 -14.94 23.95 -7.66
C GLY A 340 -15.40 22.90 -8.68
N MET A 341 -14.52 22.04 -9.17
CA MET A 341 -14.91 20.90 -10.02
C MET A 341 -15.62 19.81 -9.20
N ALA A 342 -15.09 19.49 -8.01
CA ALA A 342 -15.65 18.46 -7.14
C ALA A 342 -17.02 18.84 -6.55
N ASP A 343 -17.29 20.13 -6.32
CA ASP A 343 -18.60 20.62 -5.81
C ASP A 343 -19.78 20.23 -6.71
N ASN A 344 -19.54 19.99 -7.99
CA ASN A 344 -20.57 19.49 -8.92
C ASN A 344 -20.87 18.00 -8.77
N TYR A 345 -19.99 17.23 -8.10
CA TYR A 345 -20.08 15.78 -7.93
C TYR A 345 -20.57 15.33 -6.56
N GLY A 346 -20.90 16.26 -5.71
CA GLY A 346 -21.49 16.00 -4.41
C GLY A 346 -20.52 16.15 -3.25
N ALA A 347 -20.87 17.07 -2.37
CA ALA A 347 -20.19 17.29 -1.09
C ALA A 347 -20.07 16.02 -0.22
N GLU A 348 -20.85 14.96 -0.53
CA GLU A 348 -20.78 13.68 0.19
C GLU A 348 -19.47 12.93 -0.04
N ALA A 349 -18.94 12.91 -1.26
CA ALA A 349 -17.70 12.22 -1.58
C ALA A 349 -16.47 12.84 -0.91
N ALA A 350 -16.39 14.17 -0.89
CA ALA A 350 -15.33 14.88 -0.17
C ALA A 350 -15.47 14.76 1.36
N LYS A 351 -16.69 14.56 1.86
CA LYS A 351 -17.00 14.44 3.28
C LYS A 351 -16.59 13.08 3.84
N ASP A 352 -16.89 11.99 3.14
CA ASP A 352 -16.53 10.63 3.56
C ASP A 352 -15.00 10.44 3.72
N ARG A 353 -14.22 11.13 2.88
CA ARG A 353 -12.76 11.03 2.87
C ARG A 353 -12.07 11.61 4.10
N CYS A 354 -12.63 12.67 4.68
CA CYS A 354 -12.00 13.39 5.78
C CYS A 354 -12.35 12.84 7.17
N ASP A 355 -13.29 11.90 7.28
CA ASP A 355 -13.86 11.54 8.57
C ASP A 355 -12.99 10.54 9.36
N THR A 356 -12.14 9.75 8.69
CA THR A 356 -11.35 8.70 9.33
C THR A 356 -10.31 9.25 10.33
N TYR A 357 -9.61 10.34 10.00
CA TYR A 357 -8.60 10.93 10.89
C TYR A 357 -9.06 12.23 11.58
N ARG A 358 -10.23 12.71 11.22
CA ARG A 358 -10.67 14.05 11.57
C ARG A 358 -10.93 14.23 13.06
N TYR A 359 -11.28 13.16 13.75
CA TYR A 359 -11.83 13.23 15.10
C TYR A 359 -10.96 12.59 16.19
N HIS A 360 -9.68 12.27 15.89
CA HIS A 360 -8.74 11.78 16.91
C HIS A 360 -8.61 12.75 18.10
N GLY A 361 -8.59 14.06 17.83
CA GLY A 361 -8.54 15.07 18.87
C GLY A 361 -9.72 15.01 19.85
N GLN A 362 -10.93 14.67 19.38
CA GLN A 362 -12.10 14.48 20.22
C GLN A 362 -11.98 13.23 21.11
N VAL A 363 -11.38 12.15 20.57
CA VAL A 363 -11.09 10.96 21.39
C VAL A 363 -10.10 11.31 22.51
N TYR A 364 -9.00 11.98 22.16
CA TYR A 364 -7.99 12.40 23.16
C TYR A 364 -8.56 13.34 24.21
N LYS A 365 -9.41 14.28 23.80
CA LYS A 365 -10.10 15.19 24.73
C LYS A 365 -11.00 14.43 25.71
N ALA A 366 -11.84 13.52 25.21
CA ALA A 366 -12.73 12.71 26.04
C ALA A 366 -11.93 11.82 27.02
N ARG A 367 -10.84 11.21 26.54
CA ARG A 367 -9.90 10.43 27.36
C ARG A 367 -9.28 11.27 28.49
N ALA A 368 -8.79 12.47 28.16
CA ALA A 368 -8.20 13.39 29.14
C ALA A 368 -9.19 13.81 30.21
N GLU A 369 -10.41 14.15 29.81
CA GLU A 369 -11.47 14.60 30.70
C GLU A 369 -11.88 13.50 31.69
N LEU A 370 -12.17 12.30 31.21
CA LEU A 370 -12.69 11.23 32.06
C LEU A 370 -11.61 10.48 32.84
N LEU A 371 -10.39 10.40 32.33
CA LEU A 371 -9.28 9.74 33.01
C LEU A 371 -8.44 10.71 33.85
N GLY A 372 -8.80 12.01 33.89
CA GLY A 372 -8.13 13.01 34.70
C GLY A 372 -6.66 13.25 34.35
N LYS A 373 -6.28 13.00 33.08
CA LYS A 373 -4.92 13.21 32.55
C LYS A 373 -4.92 14.37 31.57
N PRO A 374 -3.84 15.16 31.50
CA PRO A 374 -3.75 16.21 30.49
C PRO A 374 -3.75 15.59 29.07
N GLU A 375 -4.43 16.23 28.11
CA GLU A 375 -4.52 15.78 26.72
C GLU A 375 -3.14 15.54 26.11
N SER A 376 -2.16 16.39 26.40
CA SER A 376 -0.77 16.25 25.96
C SER A 376 -0.05 14.99 26.46
N ALA A 377 -0.54 14.37 27.52
CA ALA A 377 0.00 13.11 28.04
C ALA A 377 -0.71 11.88 27.47
N LEU A 378 -1.70 12.07 26.58
CA LEU A 378 -2.53 11.00 26.03
C LEU A 378 -2.47 10.97 24.49
N CYS A 379 -1.81 11.95 23.88
CA CYS A 379 -1.70 12.09 22.43
C CYS A 379 -0.52 11.27 21.91
N GLY A 380 -0.80 10.17 21.22
CA GLY A 380 0.22 9.34 20.60
C GLY A 380 1.05 8.49 21.55
N GLU A 381 0.76 8.51 22.86
CA GLU A 381 1.44 7.68 23.84
C GLU A 381 0.61 6.44 24.18
N GLN A 382 1.29 5.32 24.23
CA GLN A 382 0.76 4.06 24.70
C GLN A 382 0.68 4.13 26.23
N THR A 383 -0.50 4.10 26.78
CA THR A 383 -0.63 4.29 28.22
C THR A 383 -1.51 3.24 28.88
N TYR A 384 -1.11 2.85 30.07
CA TYR A 384 -1.91 2.04 30.96
C TYR A 384 -2.68 2.95 31.94
N THR A 385 -3.98 2.75 32.08
CA THR A 385 -4.82 3.45 33.02
C THR A 385 -5.58 2.45 33.87
N LEU A 386 -5.51 2.60 35.21
CA LEU A 386 -6.25 1.79 36.16
C LEU A 386 -7.43 2.57 36.73
N VAL A 387 -8.66 2.04 36.63
CA VAL A 387 -9.87 2.60 37.22
C VAL A 387 -10.60 1.51 37.99
N GLY A 388 -10.53 1.52 39.31
CA GLY A 388 -11.10 0.46 40.13
C GLY A 388 -10.44 -0.89 39.88
N ASP A 389 -11.22 -1.88 39.40
CA ASP A 389 -10.79 -3.22 39.04
C ASP A 389 -10.70 -3.42 37.51
N THR A 390 -10.60 -2.32 36.75
CA THR A 390 -10.52 -2.30 35.30
C THR A 390 -9.24 -1.62 34.83
N ALA A 391 -8.45 -2.32 34.04
CA ALA A 391 -7.31 -1.77 33.32
C ALA A 391 -7.71 -1.34 31.90
N ILE A 392 -7.26 -0.19 31.45
CA ILE A 392 -7.41 0.29 30.09
C ILE A 392 -6.01 0.41 29.48
N ILE A 393 -5.78 -0.31 28.39
CA ILE A 393 -4.53 -0.28 27.61
C ILE A 393 -4.84 0.48 26.32
N HIS A 394 -4.33 1.70 26.20
CA HIS A 394 -4.52 2.54 25.03
C HIS A 394 -3.45 2.22 23.99
N ILE A 395 -3.84 1.97 22.74
CA ILE A 395 -2.94 1.68 21.63
C ILE A 395 -3.37 2.53 20.43
N ASP A 396 -2.67 3.64 20.18
CA ASP A 396 -3.05 4.64 19.19
C ASP A 396 -2.37 4.44 17.83
N SER A 397 -1.33 3.59 17.75
CA SER A 397 -0.70 3.24 16.48
C SER A 397 0.08 1.93 16.58
N PHE A 398 0.39 1.36 15.42
CA PHE A 398 1.27 0.20 15.23
C PHE A 398 2.53 0.61 14.44
N MET A 399 3.17 1.74 14.80
CA MET A 399 4.28 2.30 14.02
C MET A 399 5.58 2.49 14.80
N ASN A 400 5.59 2.18 16.09
CA ASN A 400 6.74 2.54 16.90
C ASN A 400 7.85 1.50 16.84
N GLU A 401 7.51 0.21 16.81
CA GLU A 401 8.52 -0.86 16.77
C GLU A 401 9.25 -0.91 15.42
N ILE A 402 8.55 -0.60 14.34
CA ILE A 402 9.20 -0.54 13.02
C ILE A 402 10.21 0.62 12.93
N ARG A 403 9.99 1.70 13.68
CA ARG A 403 10.96 2.80 13.80
C ARG A 403 12.19 2.43 14.64
N CYS A 404 12.07 1.40 15.46
CA CYS A 404 13.13 0.85 16.31
C CYS A 404 13.69 -0.47 15.78
N PHE A 405 13.52 -0.76 14.48
CA PHE A 405 13.90 -2.04 13.87
C PHE A 405 15.34 -2.45 14.17
N ASP A 406 16.29 -1.53 14.08
CA ASP A 406 17.70 -1.80 14.37
C ASP A 406 17.92 -2.24 15.84
N ALA A 407 17.21 -1.64 16.78
CA ALA A 407 17.30 -2.00 18.19
C ALA A 407 16.74 -3.40 18.44
N TRP A 408 15.62 -3.76 17.79
CA TRP A 408 15.08 -5.11 17.84
C TRP A 408 16.03 -6.14 17.23
N ARG A 409 16.62 -5.83 16.06
CA ARG A 409 17.62 -6.68 15.44
C ARG A 409 18.84 -6.89 16.34
N ASP A 410 19.33 -5.86 17.01
CA ASP A 410 20.46 -5.94 17.94
C ASP A 410 20.10 -6.76 19.20
N TYR A 411 18.88 -6.67 19.69
CA TYR A 411 18.38 -7.50 20.78
C TYR A 411 18.36 -8.99 20.38
N TYR A 412 17.77 -9.33 19.24
CA TYR A 412 17.72 -10.72 18.75
C TYR A 412 19.09 -11.26 18.33
N ALA A 413 20.01 -10.41 17.93
CA ALA A 413 21.41 -10.77 17.69
C ALA A 413 22.24 -10.96 18.98
N GLY A 414 21.65 -10.77 20.16
CA GLY A 414 22.34 -10.90 21.44
C GLY A 414 23.37 -9.82 21.73
N LYS A 415 23.28 -8.66 21.06
CA LYS A 415 24.18 -7.52 21.30
C LYS A 415 23.77 -6.71 22.54
N THR A 416 22.54 -6.82 22.95
CA THR A 416 21.98 -6.24 24.19
C THR A 416 21.03 -7.23 24.85
N ASP A 417 20.91 -7.15 26.16
CA ASP A 417 19.93 -7.93 26.95
C ASP A 417 18.68 -7.11 27.30
N GLU A 418 18.68 -5.84 26.98
CA GLU A 418 17.55 -4.96 27.21
C GLU A 418 16.57 -5.07 26.03
N ILE A 419 15.31 -5.39 26.35
CA ILE A 419 14.24 -5.41 25.35
C ILE A 419 14.04 -3.97 24.85
N PRO A 420 14.08 -3.73 23.54
CA PRO A 420 14.10 -2.38 22.99
C PRO A 420 12.69 -1.75 22.96
N PHE A 421 12.05 -1.65 24.09
CA PHE A 421 10.84 -0.84 24.19
C PHE A 421 11.23 0.63 24.21
N ASP A 422 10.61 1.42 23.37
CA ASP A 422 10.72 2.86 23.52
C ASP A 422 10.13 3.27 24.89
N ALA A 423 11.01 3.59 25.81
CA ALA A 423 10.63 3.99 27.17
C ALA A 423 9.83 5.30 27.20
N VAL A 424 9.81 6.06 26.10
CA VAL A 424 9.16 7.37 26.01
C VAL A 424 7.81 7.29 25.35
N THR A 425 7.64 6.43 24.35
CA THR A 425 6.40 6.33 23.56
C THR A 425 5.67 5.00 23.69
N GLY A 426 6.34 3.98 24.27
CA GLY A 426 5.79 2.65 24.50
C GLY A 426 5.05 2.07 23.29
N GLY A 427 5.73 1.52 22.30
CA GLY A 427 5.09 0.93 21.12
C GLY A 427 3.96 -0.05 21.46
N ALA A 428 3.18 -0.44 20.46
CA ALA A 428 2.04 -1.34 20.66
C ALA A 428 2.44 -2.68 21.29
N VAL A 429 3.63 -3.19 20.97
CA VAL A 429 4.22 -4.41 21.55
C VAL A 429 4.46 -4.20 23.04
N GLY A 430 5.15 -3.10 23.41
CA GLY A 430 5.42 -2.74 24.80
C GLY A 430 4.15 -2.47 25.59
N ALA A 431 3.23 -1.68 25.04
CA ALA A 431 1.96 -1.36 25.69
C ALA A 431 1.14 -2.62 25.99
N THR A 432 1.07 -3.55 25.02
CA THR A 432 0.32 -4.81 25.22
C THR A 432 1.03 -5.70 26.23
N TYR A 433 2.32 -5.94 26.06
CA TYR A 433 3.08 -6.85 26.93
C TYR A 433 3.11 -6.35 28.39
N TYR A 434 3.58 -5.12 28.62
CA TYR A 434 3.66 -4.56 29.97
C TYR A 434 2.29 -4.19 30.54
N GLY A 435 1.37 -3.73 29.70
CA GLY A 435 0.00 -3.44 30.12
C GLY A 435 -0.71 -4.67 30.67
N LEU A 436 -0.58 -5.81 30.01
CA LEU A 436 -1.14 -7.08 30.47
C LEU A 436 -0.41 -7.59 31.74
N LYS A 437 0.92 -7.48 31.82
CA LYS A 437 1.66 -7.80 33.05
C LYS A 437 1.22 -6.94 34.21
N LYS A 438 1.10 -5.63 33.99
CA LYS A 438 0.65 -4.68 35.01
C LYS A 438 -0.78 -4.95 35.47
N ALA A 439 -1.67 -5.30 34.55
CA ALA A 439 -3.03 -5.71 34.86
C ALA A 439 -3.08 -6.96 35.78
N ASN A 440 -2.15 -7.90 35.58
CA ASN A 440 -1.98 -9.06 36.46
C ASN A 440 -1.49 -8.65 37.86
N GLU A 441 -0.46 -7.79 37.92
CA GLU A 441 0.07 -7.27 39.20
C GLU A 441 -0.96 -6.49 40.00
N ASP A 442 -1.78 -5.69 39.30
CA ASP A 442 -2.85 -4.89 39.93
C ASP A 442 -4.08 -5.76 40.28
N GLY A 443 -4.12 -7.01 39.86
CA GLY A 443 -5.19 -7.96 40.16
C GLY A 443 -6.54 -7.56 39.59
N VAL A 444 -6.56 -6.90 38.41
CA VAL A 444 -7.80 -6.43 37.81
C VAL A 444 -8.67 -7.58 37.35
N LYS A 445 -9.98 -7.35 37.33
CA LYS A 445 -10.97 -8.27 36.77
C LYS A 445 -11.15 -8.07 35.28
N ARG A 446 -11.07 -6.82 34.81
CA ARG A 446 -11.38 -6.45 33.42
C ARG A 446 -10.21 -5.75 32.76
N ILE A 447 -10.07 -6.04 31.46
CA ILE A 447 -9.12 -5.35 30.59
C ILE A 447 -9.88 -4.76 29.42
N ILE A 448 -9.66 -3.49 29.16
CA ILE A 448 -10.16 -2.78 27.98
C ILE A 448 -8.96 -2.46 27.09
N ILE A 449 -8.97 -2.97 25.85
CA ILE A 449 -8.02 -2.57 24.82
C ILE A 449 -8.65 -1.43 24.04
N ASP A 450 -8.10 -0.24 24.19
CA ASP A 450 -8.62 0.94 23.52
C ASP A 450 -7.89 1.20 22.21
N LEU A 451 -8.59 0.92 21.11
CA LEU A 451 -8.16 1.15 19.73
C LEU A 451 -8.91 2.32 19.08
N SER A 452 -9.65 3.11 19.87
CA SER A 452 -10.56 4.14 19.34
C SER A 452 -9.88 5.27 18.56
N ALA A 453 -8.57 5.46 18.75
CA ALA A 453 -7.76 6.44 18.03
C ALA A 453 -6.61 5.78 17.25
N ASN A 454 -6.66 4.47 16.99
CA ASN A 454 -5.56 3.78 16.33
C ASN A 454 -5.52 4.06 14.83
N ILE A 455 -4.46 4.71 14.37
CA ILE A 455 -4.28 5.10 12.98
C ILE A 455 -3.73 3.98 12.08
N GLY A 456 -3.41 2.82 12.65
CA GLY A 456 -2.80 1.70 11.93
C GLY A 456 -1.28 1.68 12.03
N GLY A 457 -0.64 1.03 11.07
CA GLY A 457 0.80 0.83 11.00
C GLY A 457 1.17 -0.61 10.61
N SER A 458 2.17 -1.18 11.29
CA SER A 458 2.71 -2.50 11.00
C SER A 458 1.73 -3.64 11.30
N THR A 459 1.63 -4.58 10.37
CA THR A 459 0.90 -5.84 10.59
C THR A 459 1.55 -6.70 11.66
N ASP A 460 2.87 -6.62 11.83
CA ASP A 460 3.61 -7.40 12.82
C ASP A 460 3.29 -6.95 14.24
N GLU A 461 3.26 -5.64 14.48
CA GLU A 461 2.86 -5.08 15.78
C GLU A 461 1.41 -5.43 16.11
N MET A 462 0.51 -5.32 15.13
CA MET A 462 -0.89 -5.73 15.25
C MET A 462 -1.01 -7.22 15.59
N LEU A 463 -0.29 -8.07 14.85
CA LEU A 463 -0.34 -9.52 15.04
C LEU A 463 0.24 -9.94 16.39
N TYR A 464 1.31 -9.28 16.85
CA TYR A 464 1.85 -9.50 18.21
C TYR A 464 0.80 -9.22 19.28
N MET A 465 0.14 -8.06 19.24
CA MET A 465 -0.95 -7.71 20.14
C MET A 465 -2.07 -8.77 20.09
N MET A 466 -2.54 -9.12 18.90
CA MET A 466 -3.59 -10.13 18.72
C MET A 466 -3.18 -11.49 19.27
N SER A 467 -1.92 -11.89 19.10
CA SER A 467 -1.41 -13.16 19.62
C SER A 467 -1.42 -13.24 21.13
N LEU A 468 -1.11 -12.13 21.83
CA LEU A 468 -1.19 -12.06 23.29
C LEU A 468 -2.63 -12.12 23.80
N LEU A 469 -3.58 -11.54 23.07
CA LEU A 469 -4.99 -11.45 23.47
C LEU A 469 -5.79 -12.72 23.16
N THR A 470 -5.45 -13.43 22.07
CA THR A 470 -6.30 -14.52 21.52
C THR A 470 -5.52 -15.76 21.10
N ASN A 471 -4.20 -15.74 21.16
CA ASN A 471 -3.32 -16.77 20.58
C ASN A 471 -3.43 -16.88 19.03
N ASN A 472 -3.98 -15.88 18.34
CA ASN A 472 -4.05 -15.88 16.89
C ASN A 472 -2.67 -15.63 16.27
N ARG A 473 -2.33 -16.41 15.24
CA ARG A 473 -1.06 -16.33 14.49
C ARG A 473 -1.28 -16.31 12.99
N GLU A 474 -2.51 -16.11 12.55
CA GLU A 474 -2.86 -16.17 11.15
C GLU A 474 -3.35 -14.81 10.65
N ILE A 475 -2.94 -14.47 9.43
CA ILE A 475 -3.50 -13.38 8.63
C ILE A 475 -3.98 -13.99 7.31
N TYR A 476 -5.15 -13.57 6.87
CA TYR A 476 -5.75 -13.98 5.61
C TYR A 476 -5.65 -12.85 4.62
N ILE A 477 -5.10 -13.13 3.46
CA ILE A 477 -4.81 -12.14 2.42
C ILE A 477 -5.50 -12.56 1.14
N LYS A 478 -6.30 -11.66 0.57
CA LYS A 478 -6.88 -11.85 -0.75
C LYS A 478 -6.12 -10.99 -1.76
N ASP A 479 -5.55 -11.66 -2.75
CA ASP A 479 -4.88 -10.99 -3.86
C ASP A 479 -5.88 -10.74 -4.99
N ARG A 480 -6.16 -9.50 -5.29
CA ARG A 480 -7.09 -9.10 -6.35
C ARG A 480 -6.59 -9.50 -7.74
N THR A 481 -5.28 -9.48 -7.96
CA THR A 481 -4.70 -9.77 -9.29
C THR A 481 -4.75 -11.24 -9.65
N THR A 482 -4.63 -12.12 -8.65
CA THR A 482 -4.66 -13.58 -8.84
C THR A 482 -5.96 -14.23 -8.39
N GLY A 483 -6.81 -13.49 -7.65
CA GLY A 483 -8.04 -14.00 -7.05
C GLY A 483 -7.81 -14.99 -5.90
N GLN A 484 -6.56 -15.26 -5.51
CA GLN A 484 -6.23 -16.23 -4.46
C GLN A 484 -6.48 -15.67 -3.07
N LEU A 485 -6.96 -16.55 -2.18
CA LEU A 485 -6.91 -16.37 -0.74
C LEU A 485 -5.65 -17.05 -0.22
N ILE A 486 -4.82 -16.31 0.50
CA ILE A 486 -3.57 -16.80 1.07
C ILE A 486 -3.68 -16.77 2.58
N THR A 487 -3.50 -17.91 3.22
CA THR A 487 -3.38 -18.00 4.67
C THR A 487 -1.91 -17.94 5.04
N THR A 488 -1.51 -16.90 5.74
CA THR A 488 -0.15 -16.76 6.28
C THR A 488 -0.16 -17.07 7.77
N THR A 489 0.63 -18.05 8.18
CA THR A 489 0.81 -18.46 9.58
C THR A 489 2.19 -18.00 10.05
N TYR A 490 2.26 -17.54 11.29
CA TYR A 490 3.47 -16.97 11.87
C TYR A 490 3.90 -17.71 13.14
N LYS A 491 5.21 -17.78 13.35
CA LYS A 491 5.81 -18.00 14.68
C LYS A 491 5.99 -16.65 15.34
N ILE A 492 5.62 -16.54 16.60
CA ILE A 492 5.68 -15.28 17.35
C ILE A 492 6.34 -15.59 18.70
N ASP A 493 7.45 -14.91 18.96
CA ASP A 493 8.09 -14.92 20.28
C ASP A 493 7.27 -14.05 21.25
N ARG A 494 6.24 -14.67 21.84
CA ARG A 494 5.25 -13.96 22.68
C ARG A 494 5.82 -13.51 24.01
N ASN A 495 6.76 -14.26 24.55
CA ASN A 495 7.42 -13.97 25.83
C ASN A 495 8.66 -13.09 25.69
N LEU A 496 9.10 -12.82 24.45
CA LEU A 496 10.25 -12.01 24.07
C LEU A 496 11.56 -12.51 24.67
N ASP A 497 11.74 -13.85 24.75
CA ASP A 497 12.99 -14.46 25.25
C ASP A 497 14.00 -14.80 24.13
N ARG A 498 13.72 -14.39 22.87
CA ARG A 498 14.51 -14.61 21.64
C ARG A 498 14.47 -16.06 21.12
N VAL A 499 13.58 -16.89 21.66
CA VAL A 499 13.44 -18.29 21.28
C VAL A 499 12.02 -18.55 20.84
N PHE A 500 11.85 -19.06 19.62
CA PHE A 500 10.53 -19.46 19.13
C PHE A 500 10.29 -20.92 19.51
N ASP A 501 9.65 -21.17 20.66
CA ASP A 501 9.44 -22.53 21.18
C ASP A 501 8.03 -22.72 21.79
N GLU A 502 7.79 -23.91 22.39
CA GLU A 502 6.52 -24.27 23.00
C GLU A 502 6.11 -23.34 24.17
N LYS A 503 7.05 -22.60 24.78
CA LYS A 503 6.74 -21.64 25.84
C LYS A 503 5.96 -20.45 25.31
N ASP A 504 6.12 -20.08 24.05
CA ASP A 504 5.31 -19.05 23.42
C ASP A 504 3.83 -19.47 23.34
N ASP A 505 3.57 -20.76 23.11
CA ASP A 505 2.21 -21.31 23.07
C ASP A 505 1.56 -21.32 24.45
N GLU A 506 2.34 -21.56 25.49
CA GLU A 506 1.90 -21.61 26.88
C GLU A 506 1.86 -20.22 27.55
N PHE A 507 2.46 -19.21 26.90
CA PHE A 507 2.55 -17.86 27.45
C PHE A 507 1.19 -17.16 27.44
N ASP A 508 0.59 -17.01 28.63
CA ASP A 508 -0.73 -16.40 28.83
C ASP A 508 -0.66 -15.27 29.85
N LEU A 509 -0.87 -14.05 29.36
CA LEU A 509 -0.99 -12.85 30.20
C LEU A 509 -2.45 -12.44 30.45
N VAL A 510 -3.39 -13.06 29.76
CA VAL A 510 -4.82 -12.74 29.86
C VAL A 510 -5.47 -13.52 31.02
N GLY A 511 -5.22 -14.82 31.10
CA GLY A 511 -5.81 -15.69 32.10
C GLY A 511 -7.35 -15.72 32.02
N ASP A 512 -8.00 -15.54 33.14
CA ASP A 512 -9.46 -15.54 33.32
C ASP A 512 -10.13 -14.15 33.24
N LYS A 513 -9.40 -13.14 32.78
CA LYS A 513 -9.91 -11.76 32.75
C LYS A 513 -10.96 -11.55 31.66
N GLU A 514 -11.88 -10.67 31.96
CA GLU A 514 -12.92 -10.24 31.03
C GLU A 514 -12.35 -9.15 30.13
N ILE A 515 -12.22 -9.40 28.80
CA ILE A 515 -11.62 -8.47 27.84
C ILE A 515 -12.70 -7.82 26.98
N ALA A 516 -12.59 -6.52 26.79
CA ALA A 516 -13.34 -5.78 25.79
C ALA A 516 -12.39 -4.93 24.93
N VAL A 517 -12.82 -4.62 23.72
CA VAL A 517 -12.10 -3.78 22.75
C VAL A 517 -12.94 -2.56 22.44
N ILE A 518 -12.40 -1.36 22.63
CA ILE A 518 -13.05 -0.13 22.17
C ILE A 518 -12.59 0.15 20.75
N THR A 519 -13.56 0.33 19.85
CA THR A 519 -13.36 0.63 18.43
C THR A 519 -14.14 1.86 18.01
N SER A 520 -13.61 2.63 17.07
CA SER A 520 -14.29 3.79 16.50
C SER A 520 -14.00 3.94 15.00
N ARG A 521 -14.78 4.79 14.32
CA ARG A 521 -14.56 5.17 12.93
C ARG A 521 -13.18 5.79 12.65
N ASN A 522 -12.50 6.29 13.70
CA ASN A 522 -11.15 6.84 13.57
C ASN A 522 -10.06 5.75 13.46
N GLY A 523 -10.37 4.49 13.86
CA GLY A 523 -9.47 3.36 13.68
C GLY A 523 -9.37 2.98 12.21
N PHE A 524 -8.14 3.00 11.62
CA PHE A 524 -7.94 2.78 10.20
C PHE A 524 -6.72 1.89 9.93
N SER A 525 -6.65 1.23 8.75
CA SER A 525 -5.57 0.31 8.39
C SER A 525 -5.44 -0.78 9.45
N CYS A 526 -4.27 -1.14 9.96
CA CYS A 526 -4.14 -2.10 11.05
C CYS A 526 -4.98 -1.74 12.28
N GLY A 527 -5.23 -0.44 12.55
CA GLY A 527 -6.15 0.04 13.59
C GLY A 527 -7.62 -0.23 13.30
N GLY A 528 -8.00 -0.35 12.02
CA GLY A 528 -9.33 -0.79 11.60
C GLY A 528 -9.44 -2.30 11.40
N ILE A 529 -8.34 -2.97 11.04
CA ILE A 529 -8.29 -4.42 10.85
C ILE A 529 -8.34 -5.15 12.20
N SER A 530 -7.58 -4.69 13.18
CA SER A 530 -7.44 -5.38 14.48
C SER A 530 -8.76 -5.56 15.23
N PRO A 531 -9.67 -4.57 15.38
CA PRO A 531 -10.94 -4.81 16.05
C PRO A 531 -11.85 -5.80 15.29
N VAL A 532 -11.77 -5.85 13.95
CA VAL A 532 -12.51 -6.84 13.16
C VAL A 532 -12.00 -8.24 13.46
N TYR A 533 -10.68 -8.46 13.43
CA TYR A 533 -10.09 -9.77 13.78
C TYR A 533 -10.39 -10.17 15.22
N LEU A 534 -10.24 -9.25 16.17
CA LEU A 534 -10.52 -9.52 17.57
C LEU A 534 -12.00 -9.90 17.80
N HIS A 535 -12.93 -9.25 17.09
CA HIS A 535 -14.34 -9.62 17.09
C HIS A 535 -14.57 -11.03 16.51
N GLU A 536 -14.00 -11.35 15.33
CA GLU A 536 -14.09 -12.68 14.71
C GLU A 536 -13.49 -13.79 15.60
N LEU A 537 -12.49 -13.44 16.41
CA LEU A 537 -11.87 -14.32 17.41
C LEU A 537 -12.66 -14.39 18.73
N GLY A 538 -13.80 -13.70 18.83
CA GLY A 538 -14.77 -13.80 19.91
C GLY A 538 -14.58 -12.83 21.07
N LEU A 539 -13.70 -11.82 20.95
CA LEU A 539 -13.60 -10.74 21.91
C LEU A 539 -14.82 -9.81 21.80
N TYR A 540 -15.15 -9.19 22.91
CA TYR A 540 -16.28 -8.26 22.98
C TYR A 540 -15.87 -6.87 22.48
N THR A 541 -16.53 -6.37 21.45
CA THR A 541 -16.24 -5.07 20.84
C THR A 541 -17.33 -4.05 21.18
N ILE A 542 -16.91 -2.85 21.56
CA ILE A 542 -17.78 -1.77 22.05
C ILE A 542 -17.40 -0.46 21.35
N GLY A 543 -18.36 0.35 20.95
CA GLY A 543 -18.13 1.69 20.42
C GLY A 543 -18.83 1.96 19.12
N GLU A 544 -18.09 2.06 18.02
CA GLU A 544 -18.59 2.22 16.66
C GLU A 544 -17.92 1.21 15.72
N ASN A 545 -18.47 1.03 14.52
CA ASN A 545 -17.73 0.35 13.46
C ASN A 545 -16.42 1.12 13.15
N CYS A 546 -15.34 0.38 12.99
CA CYS A 546 -14.04 0.97 12.65
C CYS A 546 -14.01 1.59 11.24
N GLY A 547 -12.95 2.34 10.95
CA GLY A 547 -12.74 3.00 9.65
C GLY A 547 -12.39 2.04 8.51
N GLY A 548 -11.94 0.81 8.80
CA GLY A 548 -11.54 -0.15 7.78
C GLY A 548 -10.10 0.05 7.28
N GLY A 549 -9.88 -0.07 5.95
CA GLY A 549 -8.53 0.06 5.37
C GLY A 549 -7.83 -1.27 5.17
N SER A 550 -8.51 -2.22 4.51
CA SER A 550 -8.05 -3.59 4.31
C SER A 550 -6.85 -3.73 3.37
N CYS A 551 -6.67 -2.77 2.43
CA CYS A 551 -5.55 -2.79 1.50
C CYS A 551 -4.29 -2.23 2.16
N ALA A 552 -3.15 -2.85 1.91
CA ALA A 552 -1.86 -2.25 2.23
C ALA A 552 -1.61 -0.99 1.37
N ILE A 553 -0.66 -0.16 1.80
CA ILE A 553 -0.20 1.01 1.04
C ILE A 553 0.94 0.59 0.12
N TYR A 554 1.01 1.12 -1.09
CA TYR A 554 2.24 1.16 -1.86
C TYR A 554 2.44 2.51 -2.55
N TYR A 555 3.69 2.84 -2.76
CA TYR A 555 4.09 4.10 -3.35
C TYR A 555 4.44 3.91 -4.81
N GLN A 556 4.05 4.88 -5.62
CA GLN A 556 4.29 4.92 -7.05
C GLN A 556 4.74 6.31 -7.47
N HIS A 557 5.25 6.40 -8.70
CA HIS A 557 5.46 7.67 -9.38
C HIS A 557 4.80 7.60 -10.76
N ASP A 558 4.10 8.66 -11.14
CA ASP A 558 3.63 8.78 -12.50
C ASP A 558 4.80 9.03 -13.48
N ALA A 559 4.52 8.99 -14.78
CA ALA A 559 5.56 9.17 -15.78
C ALA A 559 6.21 10.57 -15.74
N PHE A 560 5.56 11.55 -15.17
CA PHE A 560 6.13 12.88 -14.94
C PHE A 560 7.04 12.93 -13.72
N GLY A 561 7.04 11.89 -12.88
CA GLY A 561 7.85 11.76 -11.68
C GLY A 561 7.15 12.24 -10.40
N TYR A 562 5.85 12.51 -10.44
CA TYR A 562 5.11 12.87 -9.23
C TYR A 562 4.72 11.64 -8.42
N LYS A 563 4.97 11.71 -7.12
CA LYS A 563 4.64 10.62 -6.19
C LYS A 563 3.12 10.46 -6.04
N ARG A 564 2.68 9.21 -6.08
CA ARG A 564 1.32 8.76 -5.74
C ARG A 564 1.36 7.75 -4.62
N ILE A 565 0.29 7.66 -3.86
CA ILE A 565 0.05 6.58 -2.91
C ILE A 565 -1.19 5.84 -3.39
N ALA A 566 -1.12 4.53 -3.48
CA ALA A 566 -2.25 3.72 -3.89
C ALA A 566 -2.52 2.59 -2.89
N SER A 567 -3.76 2.16 -2.85
CA SER A 567 -4.12 0.91 -2.19
C SER A 567 -3.50 -0.27 -2.95
N CYS A 568 -2.81 -1.14 -2.24
CA CYS A 568 -2.24 -2.36 -2.80
C CYS A 568 -3.37 -3.32 -3.26
N PRO A 569 -3.20 -4.07 -4.35
CA PRO A 569 -4.17 -5.10 -4.76
C PRO A 569 -4.27 -6.27 -3.76
N VAL A 570 -3.39 -6.30 -2.79
CA VAL A 570 -3.40 -7.29 -1.70
C VAL A 570 -4.22 -6.73 -0.53
N GLN A 571 -5.31 -7.41 -0.19
CA GLN A 571 -6.24 -7.02 0.87
C GLN A 571 -6.21 -8.01 2.03
N ILE A 572 -6.21 -7.50 3.26
CA ILE A 572 -6.45 -8.32 4.44
C ILE A 572 -7.95 -8.58 4.55
N CYS A 573 -8.31 -9.84 4.78
CA CYS A 573 -9.69 -10.33 4.82
C CYS A 573 -9.91 -11.28 5.99
N GLY A 574 -11.16 -11.64 6.25
CA GLY A 574 -11.50 -12.73 7.15
C GLY A 574 -11.11 -14.09 6.59
N LYS A 575 -11.21 -15.12 7.41
CA LYS A 575 -10.86 -16.50 7.07
C LYS A 575 -11.60 -17.06 5.85
N ASP A 576 -12.78 -16.55 5.57
CA ASP A 576 -13.62 -16.92 4.42
C ASP A 576 -13.35 -16.06 3.16
N GLY A 577 -12.37 -15.18 3.20
CA GLY A 577 -12.00 -14.30 2.10
C GLY A 577 -12.90 -13.06 1.93
N VAL A 578 -13.78 -12.79 2.89
CA VAL A 578 -14.54 -11.54 2.95
C VAL A 578 -13.61 -10.43 3.44
N ASP A 579 -13.52 -9.34 2.69
CA ASP A 579 -12.63 -8.23 3.04
C ASP A 579 -13.03 -7.54 4.35
N VAL A 580 -12.04 -6.99 5.04
CA VAL A 580 -12.24 -6.30 6.32
C VAL A 580 -13.13 -5.07 6.17
N ASP A 581 -13.10 -4.38 5.02
CA ASP A 581 -13.95 -3.22 4.78
C ASP A 581 -15.44 -3.57 4.74
N THR A 582 -15.77 -4.81 4.41
CA THR A 582 -17.13 -5.36 4.53
C THR A 582 -17.41 -5.85 5.96
N LEU A 583 -16.51 -6.67 6.55
CA LEU A 583 -16.69 -7.24 7.89
C LEU A 583 -16.81 -6.18 8.98
N ARG A 584 -16.14 -5.04 8.85
CA ARG A 584 -16.20 -3.93 9.83
C ARG A 584 -17.62 -3.44 10.10
N LEU A 585 -18.53 -3.57 9.15
CA LEU A 585 -19.92 -3.10 9.30
C LEU A 585 -20.71 -3.92 10.33
N THR A 586 -20.19 -5.07 10.74
CA THR A 586 -20.80 -5.97 11.74
C THR A 586 -19.84 -6.31 12.87
N SER A 587 -18.70 -5.63 12.98
CA SER A 587 -17.64 -5.95 13.94
C SER A 587 -17.76 -5.20 15.28
N CYS A 588 -18.84 -4.48 15.50
CA CYS A 588 -19.12 -3.84 16.79
C CYS A 588 -20.33 -4.51 17.46
N ASP A 589 -20.10 -5.22 18.56
CA ASP A 589 -21.17 -5.92 19.30
C ASP A 589 -22.13 -4.97 19.99
N THR A 590 -21.61 -3.85 20.53
CA THR A 590 -22.41 -2.85 21.26
C THR A 590 -22.04 -1.45 20.82
N PHE A 591 -22.99 -0.80 20.16
CA PHE A 591 -22.83 0.61 19.78
C PHE A 591 -23.06 1.52 20.99
N LEU A 592 -22.12 2.45 21.19
CA LEU A 592 -22.29 3.53 22.17
C LEU A 592 -23.03 4.70 21.52
N ASP A 593 -23.78 5.42 22.35
CA ASP A 593 -24.49 6.63 21.90
C ASP A 593 -23.50 7.79 21.81
N ILE A 594 -23.13 8.14 20.57
CA ILE A 594 -22.22 9.24 20.27
C ILE A 594 -23.04 10.42 19.82
N THR A 595 -23.13 11.41 20.68
CA THR A 595 -23.77 12.68 20.34
C THR A 595 -22.81 13.54 19.52
N THR A 596 -23.33 14.60 18.91
CA THR A 596 -22.52 15.58 18.17
C THR A 596 -22.69 16.96 18.81
N ASP A 597 -21.61 17.73 18.81
CA ASP A 597 -21.64 19.12 19.23
C ASP A 597 -22.36 20.02 18.20
N GLU A 598 -22.49 21.30 18.50
CA GLU A 598 -23.11 22.30 17.60
C GLU A 598 -22.42 22.46 16.23
N ASN A 599 -21.17 22.01 16.10
CA ASN A 599 -20.38 22.01 14.88
C ASN A 599 -20.42 20.66 14.15
N GLY A 600 -21.17 19.68 14.69
CA GLY A 600 -21.28 18.33 14.14
C GLY A 600 -20.09 17.42 14.48
N ALA A 601 -19.18 17.82 15.38
CA ALA A 601 -18.10 16.96 15.84
C ALA A 601 -18.62 15.93 16.86
N PRO A 602 -18.18 14.64 16.78
CA PRO A 602 -18.64 13.60 17.69
C PRO A 602 -18.09 13.81 19.12
N ASP A 603 -18.92 13.48 20.10
CA ASP A 603 -18.56 13.45 21.52
C ASP A 603 -18.27 12.00 21.95
N TYR A 604 -16.99 11.70 22.20
CA TYR A 604 -16.52 10.37 22.59
C TYR A 604 -16.47 10.13 24.11
N THR A 605 -17.13 10.95 24.93
CA THR A 605 -17.14 10.76 26.40
C THR A 605 -17.69 9.39 26.82
N ALA A 606 -18.66 8.85 26.07
CA ALA A 606 -19.21 7.52 26.34
C ALA A 606 -18.16 6.39 26.21
N PHE A 607 -17.06 6.58 25.46
CA PHE A 607 -15.99 5.60 25.29
C PHE A 607 -15.13 5.43 26.54
N PHE A 608 -15.17 6.39 27.46
CA PHE A 608 -14.35 6.42 28.68
C PHE A 608 -15.21 6.49 29.94
N ASP A 609 -16.53 6.31 29.83
CA ASP A 609 -17.42 6.07 30.99
C ASP A 609 -17.21 4.63 31.47
N VAL A 610 -16.20 4.48 32.36
CA VAL A 610 -15.75 3.16 32.83
C VAL A 610 -16.84 2.45 33.63
N GLU A 611 -17.73 3.16 34.31
CA GLU A 611 -18.85 2.55 35.05
C GLU A 611 -19.83 1.88 34.06
N ASN A 612 -20.22 2.57 33.00
CA ASN A 612 -21.06 2.02 31.93
C ASN A 612 -20.38 0.88 31.19
N LEU A 613 -19.10 1.03 30.83
CA LEU A 613 -18.32 -0.01 30.17
C LEU A 613 -18.25 -1.29 30.99
N ASN A 614 -18.00 -1.16 32.30
CA ASN A 614 -17.98 -2.30 33.22
C ASN A 614 -19.33 -3.01 33.29
N ALA A 615 -20.44 -2.26 33.31
CA ALA A 615 -21.79 -2.85 33.30
C ALA A 615 -22.04 -3.65 32.00
N LEU A 616 -21.60 -3.14 30.86
CA LEU A 616 -21.70 -3.82 29.57
C LEU A 616 -20.84 -5.11 29.52
N ILE A 617 -19.60 -5.03 30.04
CA ILE A 617 -18.68 -6.17 30.11
C ILE A 617 -19.25 -7.24 31.04
N ASP A 618 -19.70 -6.87 32.25
CA ASP A 618 -20.33 -7.80 33.21
C ASP A 618 -21.55 -8.51 32.60
N ALA A 619 -22.39 -7.77 31.87
CA ALA A 619 -23.56 -8.35 31.19
C ALA A 619 -23.15 -9.38 30.11
N ARG A 620 -22.11 -9.08 29.34
CA ARG A 620 -21.58 -9.98 28.29
C ARG A 620 -21.03 -11.29 28.86
N TYR A 621 -20.31 -11.18 29.99
CA TYR A 621 -19.63 -12.32 30.61
C TYR A 621 -20.48 -13.07 31.64
N ALA A 622 -21.62 -12.52 32.11
CA ALA A 622 -22.50 -13.16 33.07
C ALA A 622 -23.06 -14.51 32.60
N GLY A 623 -23.21 -14.73 31.29
CA GLY A 623 -23.70 -15.98 30.71
C GLY A 623 -22.63 -17.04 30.46
N ARG A 624 -21.35 -16.76 30.73
CA ARG A 624 -20.21 -17.67 30.51
C ARG A 624 -19.73 -18.40 31.78
N LYS A 625 -20.40 -18.14 32.96
CA LYS A 625 -20.08 -18.78 34.24
C LYS A 625 -20.91 -20.03 34.49
#